data_2eb15201a94311a8ed0c7eb5705034e0
#
_entry.id   2eb15201a94311a8ed0c7eb5705034e0
#
_cell.length_a   1.000
_cell.length_b   1.000
_cell.length_c   1.000
_cell.angle_alpha   90.00
_cell.angle_beta   90.00
_cell.angle_gamma   90.00
#
_symmetry.space_group_name_H-M   'P 1'
#
loop_
_entity.id
_entity.type
_entity.pdbx_description
1 polymer ?
#
loop_
_entity_poly.entity_id
_entity_poly.type
_entity_poly.pdbx_seq_one_letter_code
_entity_poly.pdbx_strand_id
1 'polypeptide(L)'
;MRSENPERSVESERSDESARPDADAAVARAEDSQPEAGSVSAGEAPAVSKATAADEQSAAAPTEPADDAPITSDSQTFQRAFKDFRVGFGQRELWLSLGWQDIKQRYRRSVLGPFWITIATGVQAAAIGLLYSALLGQPVKDYLPYVAVGIIVWNVINASILEGSDVFIANEGLIKQLPSALSVHVYRLVWRQLLFFAHNMLIYFVVLVAFGVWEKLHWTAIFAIPALGLLFLNAMWVSIVFGIFSTRYRDIAPILGSLTLMLFVLTPVMWNTKSLEAQGGQVSERAKLAEIVPTFHYLEIIRAPLLGDDQHLYHWLIVGAITVVGWIVAIFAMKQFRSRVPYWV
;
A
#
# COMPACT_ATOMS: atom_id res chain seq x y z
N MET A 1 -13.78 -55.96 -46.35
CA MET A 1 -15.00 -56.67 -45.92
C MET A 1 -15.70 -55.86 -44.90
N ARG A 2 -16.84 -55.31 -45.29
CA ARG A 2 -18.06 -54.85 -44.57
C ARG A 2 -17.82 -53.95 -43.34
N SER A 3 -18.08 -52.64 -43.47
CA SER A 3 -19.41 -51.97 -43.55
C SER A 3 -20.28 -52.23 -42.31
N GLU A 4 -20.55 -51.21 -41.52
CA GLU A 4 -21.91 -50.75 -41.32
C GLU A 4 -21.96 -49.62 -40.29
N ASN A 5 -22.40 -48.47 -40.77
CA ASN A 5 -23.09 -47.41 -40.04
C ASN A 5 -24.58 -47.80 -40.00
N PRO A 6 -25.38 -47.46 -38.98
CA PRO A 6 -26.42 -46.52 -39.33
C PRO A 6 -26.71 -45.43 -38.27
N GLU A 7 -27.06 -44.30 -38.84
CA GLU A 7 -27.89 -43.24 -38.32
C GLU A 7 -29.26 -43.72 -37.79
N ARG A 8 -29.80 -42.92 -36.90
CA ARG A 8 -31.22 -42.58 -36.51
C ARG A 8 -31.29 -42.47 -34.98
N SER A 9 -31.88 -41.48 -34.34
CA SER A 9 -33.13 -40.77 -34.67
C SER A 9 -33.16 -39.44 -33.90
N VAL A 10 -33.66 -38.45 -34.59
CA VAL A 10 -34.30 -37.22 -34.11
C VAL A 10 -35.69 -37.57 -33.58
N GLU A 11 -36.09 -37.00 -32.45
CA GLU A 11 -37.46 -36.54 -32.13
C GLU A 11 -37.52 -36.18 -30.62
N SER A 12 -37.65 -34.89 -30.34
CA SER A 12 -38.81 -34.16 -29.91
C SER A 12 -39.14 -34.38 -28.43
N GLU A 13 -39.05 -33.32 -27.67
CA GLU A 13 -40.18 -32.87 -26.89
C GLU A 13 -40.02 -31.41 -26.50
N ARG A 14 -40.90 -30.62 -27.05
CA ARG A 14 -41.29 -29.26 -26.63
C ARG A 14 -42.10 -29.36 -25.38
N SER A 15 -42.15 -28.21 -24.71
CA SER A 15 -43.08 -27.73 -23.68
C SER A 15 -42.61 -27.93 -22.24
N ASP A 16 -42.11 -26.81 -21.65
CA ASP A 16 -42.86 -26.14 -20.58
C ASP A 16 -42.34 -24.69 -20.44
N GLU A 17 -43.14 -23.81 -20.99
CA GLU A 17 -43.11 -22.38 -20.84
C GLU A 17 -44.22 -22.03 -19.85
N SER A 18 -43.88 -21.76 -18.60
CA SER A 18 -44.73 -20.92 -17.73
C SER A 18 -44.05 -20.56 -16.41
N ALA A 19 -44.20 -19.29 -16.09
CA ALA A 19 -44.04 -18.63 -14.79
C ALA A 19 -42.73 -17.90 -14.52
N ARG A 20 -42.60 -16.73 -15.12
CA ARG A 20 -41.96 -15.57 -14.46
C ARG A 20 -43.07 -14.82 -13.71
N PRO A 21 -42.93 -14.50 -12.42
CA PRO A 21 -43.72 -13.47 -11.78
C PRO A 21 -43.09 -12.10 -11.94
N ASP A 22 -43.94 -11.16 -12.33
CA ASP A 22 -43.73 -9.74 -12.51
C ASP A 22 -43.12 -9.07 -11.27
N ALA A 23 -42.01 -8.37 -11.46
CA ALA A 23 -41.36 -7.49 -10.49
C ALA A 23 -41.61 -6.00 -10.82
N ASP A 24 -42.83 -5.64 -11.25
CA ASP A 24 -43.22 -4.26 -11.59
C ASP A 24 -44.47 -3.78 -10.84
N ALA A 25 -44.60 -4.10 -9.56
CA ALA A 25 -45.74 -3.62 -8.74
C ALA A 25 -45.35 -3.17 -7.33
N ALA A 26 -44.22 -2.43 -7.18
CA ALA A 26 -43.83 -1.89 -5.86
C ALA A 26 -43.28 -0.44 -5.91
N VAL A 27 -43.61 0.35 -6.92
CA VAL A 27 -43.24 1.79 -7.00
C VAL A 27 -44.43 2.69 -7.20
N ALA A 28 -45.56 2.39 -6.60
CA ALA A 28 -46.74 3.28 -6.62
C ALA A 28 -47.53 3.17 -5.30
N ARG A 29 -46.97 3.65 -4.19
CA ARG A 29 -47.72 3.99 -2.95
C ARG A 29 -46.80 4.59 -1.90
N ALA A 30 -46.36 5.84 -2.11
CA ALA A 30 -45.85 6.70 -1.03
C ALA A 30 -45.86 8.18 -1.48
N GLU A 31 -46.96 8.63 -2.03
CA GLU A 31 -47.32 10.04 -2.13
C GLU A 31 -48.74 10.14 -1.62
N ASP A 32 -48.90 10.46 -0.38
CA ASP A 32 -50.00 11.23 0.21
C ASP A 32 -49.96 11.12 1.75
N SER A 33 -49.35 12.11 2.39
CA SER A 33 -49.72 12.57 3.73
C SER A 33 -48.90 13.84 4.08
N GLN A 34 -49.45 14.99 3.67
CA GLN A 34 -49.20 16.25 4.35
C GLN A 34 -50.08 16.31 5.59
N PRO A 35 -49.60 16.78 6.74
CA PRO A 35 -50.44 17.38 7.75
C PRO A 35 -50.43 18.90 7.67
N GLU A 36 -51.62 19.42 7.81
CA GLU A 36 -52.12 20.77 7.76
C GLU A 36 -51.40 21.76 8.69
N ALA A 37 -51.40 23.01 8.21
CA ALA A 37 -51.06 24.22 8.91
C ALA A 37 -52.00 24.51 10.09
N GLY A 38 -51.43 24.55 11.30
CA GLY A 38 -52.06 25.11 12.49
C GLY A 38 -51.64 26.55 12.69
N SER A 39 -52.53 27.48 12.42
CA SER A 39 -52.47 28.91 12.74
C SER A 39 -52.62 29.13 14.27
N VAL A 40 -51.65 29.82 14.91
CA VAL A 40 -51.92 30.47 16.21
C VAL A 40 -51.17 31.81 16.23
N SER A 41 -52.00 32.85 16.11
CA SER A 41 -52.16 34.04 16.92
C SER A 41 -50.95 34.88 17.29
N ALA A 42 -51.04 36.11 16.82
CA ALA A 42 -50.26 37.30 17.21
C ALA A 42 -50.40 37.62 18.74
N GLY A 43 -49.28 37.96 19.33
CA GLY A 43 -49.14 38.52 20.69
C GLY A 43 -48.08 39.60 20.71
N GLU A 44 -48.57 40.79 20.69
CA GLU A 44 -48.06 42.09 21.20
C GLU A 44 -46.60 42.24 21.64
N ALA A 45 -45.98 43.22 20.99
CA ALA A 45 -44.79 43.94 21.45
C ALA A 45 -45.17 44.99 22.50
N PRO A 46 -44.31 45.30 23.45
CA PRO A 46 -44.30 46.61 24.10
C PRO A 46 -43.13 47.50 23.67
N ALA A 47 -43.49 48.74 23.56
CA ALA A 47 -42.78 49.86 23.01
C ALA A 47 -41.62 50.36 23.87
N VAL A 48 -40.61 50.85 23.19
CA VAL A 48 -39.89 52.15 23.30
C VAL A 48 -39.62 52.73 24.68
N SER A 49 -38.34 52.89 24.98
CA SER A 49 -37.86 54.06 25.74
C SER A 49 -36.61 54.63 25.04
N LYS A 50 -36.78 55.84 24.50
CA LYS A 50 -35.69 56.76 24.11
C LYS A 50 -35.16 57.41 25.41
N ALA A 51 -33.83 57.38 25.58
CA ALA A 51 -33.10 58.40 26.36
C ALA A 51 -31.73 58.56 25.71
N THR A 52 -31.55 59.60 25.00
CA THR A 52 -30.75 60.84 25.12
C THR A 52 -29.25 60.62 25.39
N ALA A 53 -28.47 60.80 24.34
CA ALA A 53 -27.40 61.77 24.09
C ALA A 53 -26.20 61.89 25.05
N ALA A 54 -25.06 61.89 24.37
CA ALA A 54 -23.80 62.57 24.73
C ALA A 54 -22.86 61.84 25.70
N ASP A 55 -21.89 61.18 25.12
CA ASP A 55 -20.49 61.53 25.43
C ASP A 55 -19.57 61.09 24.27
N GLU A 56 -18.97 62.06 23.63
CA GLU A 56 -17.86 61.95 22.71
C GLU A 56 -16.63 61.57 23.54
N GLN A 57 -16.11 60.37 23.31
CA GLN A 57 -14.68 60.12 23.56
C GLN A 57 -14.13 59.15 22.54
N SER A 58 -13.37 59.75 21.66
CA SER A 58 -12.20 59.21 20.97
C SER A 58 -11.80 57.83 21.42
N ALA A 59 -12.28 56.79 20.71
CA ALA A 59 -11.67 55.48 20.71
C ALA A 59 -10.96 55.31 19.35
N ALA A 60 -9.64 55.20 19.42
CA ALA A 60 -8.75 54.88 18.35
C ALA A 60 -9.30 53.72 17.53
N ALA A 61 -9.35 53.89 16.21
CA ALA A 61 -9.64 52.84 15.26
C ALA A 61 -8.76 51.63 15.57
N PRO A 62 -9.31 50.42 15.56
CA PRO A 62 -8.48 49.24 15.54
C PRO A 62 -7.66 49.27 14.27
N THR A 63 -6.35 49.44 14.42
CA THR A 63 -5.38 49.18 13.38
C THR A 63 -5.66 47.73 12.87
N GLU A 64 -6.24 47.62 11.66
CA GLU A 64 -6.23 46.38 10.94
C GLU A 64 -4.79 45.86 10.93
N PRO A 65 -4.55 44.59 11.32
CA PRO A 65 -3.27 44.00 11.06
C PRO A 65 -3.14 43.89 9.55
N ALA A 66 -2.28 44.74 9.00
CA ALA A 66 -1.80 44.60 7.65
C ALA A 66 -1.04 43.25 7.53
N ASP A 67 -1.76 42.20 7.28
CA ASP A 67 -1.20 40.90 6.95
C ASP A 67 -1.57 40.48 5.52
N ASP A 68 -1.34 41.41 4.57
CA ASP A 68 -1.23 41.13 3.15
C ASP A 68 0.20 40.66 2.79
N ALA A 69 0.77 39.79 3.61
CA ALA A 69 1.94 39.04 3.20
C ALA A 69 1.51 37.96 2.20
N PRO A 70 2.09 37.90 1.00
CA PRO A 70 1.72 36.90 0.01
C PRO A 70 1.92 35.51 0.58
N ILE A 71 0.82 34.78 0.76
CA ILE A 71 0.74 33.42 1.31
C ILE A 71 1.58 32.40 0.52
N THR A 72 2.19 32.81 -0.59
CA THR A 72 2.78 31.92 -1.60
C THR A 72 4.26 31.58 -1.42
N SER A 73 5.07 32.39 -0.73
CA SER A 73 6.52 32.13 -0.66
C SER A 73 6.95 31.28 0.56
N ASP A 74 6.19 31.31 1.64
CA ASP A 74 6.60 30.67 2.90
C ASP A 74 6.12 29.19 3.02
N SER A 75 5.12 28.78 2.23
CA SER A 75 4.56 27.41 2.26
C SER A 75 5.49 26.35 1.63
N GLN A 76 6.38 26.74 0.72
CA GLN A 76 7.24 25.86 -0.07
C GLN A 76 8.70 25.88 0.40
N THR A 77 8.95 25.69 1.69
CA THR A 77 10.29 25.72 2.25
C THR A 77 10.77 24.33 2.63
N PHE A 78 12.05 24.02 2.40
CA PHE A 78 12.68 22.79 2.88
C PHE A 78 12.51 22.59 4.38
N GLN A 79 12.59 23.66 5.16
CA GLN A 79 12.37 23.61 6.61
C GLN A 79 11.00 23.04 6.98
N ARG A 80 9.94 23.38 6.23
CA ARG A 80 8.59 22.85 6.47
C ARG A 80 8.47 21.38 6.08
N ALA A 81 9.16 20.94 5.01
CA ALA A 81 9.22 19.53 4.65
C ALA A 81 9.92 18.71 5.76
N PHE A 82 11.08 19.17 6.24
CA PHE A 82 11.78 18.54 7.35
C PHE A 82 11.00 18.61 8.67
N LYS A 83 10.33 19.73 8.93
CA LYS A 83 9.45 19.87 10.10
C LYS A 83 8.31 18.86 10.06
N ASP A 84 7.70 18.61 8.88
CA ASP A 84 6.65 17.61 8.71
C ASP A 84 7.16 16.21 9.07
N PHE A 85 8.31 15.79 8.53
CA PHE A 85 8.91 14.50 8.88
C PHE A 85 9.21 14.39 10.38
N ARG A 86 9.80 15.44 10.98
CA ARG A 86 10.13 15.43 12.40
C ARG A 86 8.89 15.41 13.29
N VAL A 87 7.90 16.24 12.98
CA VAL A 87 6.63 16.29 13.72
C VAL A 87 5.88 14.97 13.56
N GLY A 88 5.78 14.45 12.33
CA GLY A 88 5.14 13.16 12.07
C GLY A 88 5.82 12.02 12.81
N PHE A 89 7.15 11.97 12.82
CA PHE A 89 7.88 10.97 13.60
C PHE A 89 7.65 11.14 15.12
N GLY A 90 7.58 12.38 15.61
CA GLY A 90 7.25 12.67 17.01
C GLY A 90 5.84 12.21 17.42
N GLN A 91 4.89 12.15 16.49
CA GLN A 91 3.53 11.65 16.70
C GLN A 91 3.46 10.10 16.64
N ARG A 92 4.47 9.43 17.23
CA ARG A 92 4.58 7.96 17.17
C ARG A 92 3.39 7.23 17.76
N GLU A 93 2.79 7.74 18.83
CA GLU A 93 1.60 7.13 19.44
C GLU A 93 0.42 7.11 18.47
N LEU A 94 0.29 8.15 17.65
CA LEU A 94 -0.78 8.24 16.65
C LEU A 94 -0.61 7.21 15.55
N TRP A 95 0.54 7.19 14.84
CA TRP A 95 0.70 6.28 13.70
C TRP A 95 0.88 4.81 14.12
N LEU A 96 1.45 4.53 15.31
CA LEU A 96 1.50 3.18 15.86
C LEU A 96 0.08 2.66 16.18
N SER A 97 -0.74 3.47 16.88
CA SER A 97 -2.09 3.10 17.26
C SER A 97 -3.01 2.94 16.04
N LEU A 98 -2.95 3.88 15.10
CA LEU A 98 -3.73 3.80 13.86
C LEU A 98 -3.33 2.59 13.01
N GLY A 99 -2.03 2.32 12.84
CA GLY A 99 -1.55 1.15 12.09
C GLY A 99 -1.97 -0.17 12.75
N TRP A 100 -1.97 -0.24 14.08
CA TRP A 100 -2.48 -1.38 14.82
C TRP A 100 -4.00 -1.55 14.66
N GLN A 101 -4.74 -0.43 14.69
CA GLN A 101 -6.19 -0.43 14.46
C GLN A 101 -6.54 -0.91 13.05
N ASP A 102 -5.75 -0.55 12.03
CA ASP A 102 -5.95 -1.04 10.66
C ASP A 102 -5.94 -2.57 10.59
N ILE A 103 -4.97 -3.18 11.29
CA ILE A 103 -4.87 -4.64 11.36
C ILE A 103 -6.08 -5.21 12.09
N LYS A 104 -6.45 -4.64 13.24
CA LYS A 104 -7.62 -5.11 14.00
C LYS A 104 -8.92 -4.99 13.19
N GLN A 105 -9.12 -3.89 12.47
CA GLN A 105 -10.31 -3.67 11.67
C GLN A 105 -10.40 -4.64 10.49
N ARG A 106 -9.27 -4.88 9.79
CA ARG A 106 -9.19 -5.82 8.66
C ARG A 106 -9.63 -7.25 9.07
N TYR A 107 -9.36 -7.63 10.32
CA TYR A 107 -9.62 -8.99 10.83
C TYR A 107 -10.68 -9.07 11.91
N ARG A 108 -11.51 -8.04 12.10
CA ARG A 108 -12.46 -7.91 13.22
C ARG A 108 -13.43 -9.08 13.39
N ARG A 109 -13.71 -9.82 12.32
CA ARG A 109 -14.64 -10.97 12.33
C ARG A 109 -13.96 -12.29 11.91
N SER A 110 -12.65 -12.32 11.90
CA SER A 110 -11.87 -13.49 11.52
C SER A 110 -11.47 -14.29 12.75
N VAL A 111 -11.66 -15.61 12.71
CA VAL A 111 -11.23 -16.54 13.78
C VAL A 111 -9.70 -16.62 13.84
N LEU A 112 -9.03 -16.61 12.68
CA LEU A 112 -7.56 -16.73 12.59
C LEU A 112 -6.86 -15.37 12.67
N GLY A 113 -7.62 -14.25 12.60
CA GLY A 113 -7.05 -12.92 12.69
C GLY A 113 -5.96 -12.63 11.64
N PRO A 114 -4.87 -11.94 12.03
CA PRO A 114 -3.76 -11.62 11.13
C PRO A 114 -3.02 -12.84 10.56
N PHE A 115 -3.10 -14.02 11.22
CA PHE A 115 -2.47 -15.25 10.73
C PHE A 115 -2.99 -15.70 9.36
N TRP A 116 -4.19 -15.22 8.94
CA TRP A 116 -4.71 -15.52 7.61
C TRP A 116 -3.78 -15.04 6.49
N ILE A 117 -3.12 -13.86 6.66
CA ILE A 117 -2.11 -13.38 5.69
C ILE A 117 -0.93 -14.34 5.64
N THR A 118 -0.46 -14.76 6.81
CA THR A 118 0.67 -15.69 6.92
C THR A 118 0.34 -17.02 6.24
N ILE A 119 -0.85 -17.57 6.49
CA ILE A 119 -1.29 -18.81 5.85
C ILE A 119 -1.38 -18.63 4.33
N ALA A 120 -2.01 -17.56 3.85
CA ALA A 120 -2.14 -17.30 2.42
C ALA A 120 -0.76 -17.17 1.74
N THR A 121 0.15 -16.40 2.34
CA THR A 121 1.53 -16.26 1.84
C THR A 121 2.29 -17.60 1.90
N GLY A 122 2.09 -18.38 2.96
CA GLY A 122 2.69 -19.70 3.10
C GLY A 122 2.21 -20.70 2.06
N VAL A 123 0.90 -20.73 1.79
CA VAL A 123 0.31 -21.56 0.73
C VAL A 123 0.83 -21.13 -0.65
N GLN A 124 0.91 -19.82 -0.91
CA GLN A 124 1.47 -19.29 -2.14
C GLN A 124 2.94 -19.69 -2.31
N ALA A 125 3.76 -19.52 -1.27
CA ALA A 125 5.17 -19.90 -1.28
C ALA A 125 5.35 -21.41 -1.49
N ALA A 126 4.53 -22.23 -0.83
CA ALA A 126 4.56 -23.68 -0.98
C ALA A 126 4.15 -24.11 -2.40
N ALA A 127 3.05 -23.57 -2.92
CA ALA A 127 2.58 -23.91 -4.26
C ALA A 127 3.60 -23.55 -5.34
N ILE A 128 4.14 -22.33 -5.29
CA ILE A 128 5.16 -21.86 -6.23
C ILE A 128 6.48 -22.63 -6.02
N GLY A 129 6.91 -22.77 -4.77
CA GLY A 129 8.15 -23.45 -4.43
C GLY A 129 8.16 -24.92 -4.88
N LEU A 130 7.08 -25.68 -4.66
CA LEU A 130 6.95 -27.06 -5.11
C LEU A 130 6.89 -27.17 -6.62
N LEU A 131 6.08 -26.34 -7.28
CA LEU A 131 5.94 -26.37 -8.73
C LEU A 131 7.25 -26.07 -9.45
N TYR A 132 7.90 -24.96 -9.07
CA TYR A 132 9.14 -24.53 -9.73
C TYR A 132 10.35 -25.40 -9.35
N SER A 133 10.38 -25.96 -8.14
CA SER A 133 11.37 -26.97 -7.76
C SER A 133 11.33 -28.16 -8.74
N ALA A 134 10.13 -28.68 -9.03
CA ALA A 134 9.95 -29.77 -9.99
C ALA A 134 10.31 -29.34 -11.42
N LEU A 135 9.88 -28.15 -11.87
CA LEU A 135 10.17 -27.63 -13.22
C LEU A 135 11.66 -27.37 -13.47
N LEU A 136 12.37 -26.87 -12.46
CA LEU A 136 13.79 -26.52 -12.55
C LEU A 136 14.72 -27.66 -12.12
N GLY A 137 14.18 -28.80 -11.70
CA GLY A 137 14.96 -29.94 -11.25
C GLY A 137 15.77 -29.66 -9.98
N GLN A 138 15.32 -28.73 -9.12
CA GLN A 138 16.02 -28.35 -7.89
C GLN A 138 15.44 -29.06 -6.67
N PRO A 139 16.27 -29.38 -5.64
CA PRO A 139 15.75 -29.93 -4.40
C PRO A 139 14.79 -28.96 -3.70
N VAL A 140 13.61 -29.43 -3.31
CA VAL A 140 12.60 -28.62 -2.60
C VAL A 140 13.18 -27.95 -1.35
N LYS A 141 14.03 -28.65 -0.60
CA LYS A 141 14.68 -28.15 0.62
C LYS A 141 15.52 -26.88 0.41
N ASP A 142 16.08 -26.71 -0.78
CA ASP A 142 16.92 -25.56 -1.13
C ASP A 142 16.09 -24.46 -1.78
N TYR A 143 15.11 -24.85 -2.59
CA TYR A 143 14.33 -23.92 -3.39
C TYR A 143 13.18 -23.27 -2.63
N LEU A 144 12.52 -24.00 -1.72
CA LEU A 144 11.38 -23.47 -0.98
C LEU A 144 11.74 -22.29 -0.04
N PRO A 145 12.85 -22.34 0.74
CA PRO A 145 13.30 -21.17 1.50
C PRO A 145 13.61 -19.96 0.61
N TYR A 146 14.20 -20.19 -0.57
CA TYR A 146 14.51 -19.15 -1.55
C TYR A 146 13.25 -18.41 -2.02
N VAL A 147 12.21 -19.15 -2.41
CA VAL A 147 10.94 -18.61 -2.84
C VAL A 147 10.19 -17.94 -1.69
N ALA A 148 10.19 -18.55 -0.50
CA ALA A 148 9.51 -18.01 0.67
C ALA A 148 10.04 -16.61 1.03
N VAL A 149 11.36 -16.44 1.18
CA VAL A 149 11.98 -15.14 1.42
C VAL A 149 11.67 -14.17 0.29
N GLY A 150 11.77 -14.62 -0.96
CA GLY A 150 11.47 -13.80 -2.13
C GLY A 150 10.06 -13.22 -2.10
N ILE A 151 9.04 -14.04 -1.84
CA ILE A 151 7.63 -13.61 -1.77
C ILE A 151 7.41 -12.67 -0.57
N ILE A 152 8.00 -12.95 0.60
CA ILE A 152 7.85 -12.12 1.80
C ILE A 152 8.40 -10.72 1.55
N VAL A 153 9.60 -10.60 0.98
CA VAL A 153 10.21 -9.30 0.64
C VAL A 153 9.43 -8.60 -0.47
N TRP A 154 9.02 -9.35 -1.50
CA TRP A 154 8.22 -8.81 -2.58
C TRP A 154 6.90 -8.21 -2.11
N ASN A 155 6.23 -8.82 -1.15
CA ASN A 155 4.99 -8.29 -0.58
C ASN A 155 5.18 -6.89 0.00
N VAL A 156 6.33 -6.61 0.65
CA VAL A 156 6.66 -5.27 1.16
C VAL A 156 6.89 -4.29 0.01
N ILE A 157 7.64 -4.69 -1.03
CA ILE A 157 7.91 -3.85 -2.20
C ILE A 157 6.59 -3.51 -2.91
N ASN A 158 5.77 -4.53 -3.19
CA ASN A 158 4.47 -4.38 -3.83
C ASN A 158 3.54 -3.44 -3.05
N ALA A 159 3.43 -3.64 -1.74
CA ALA A 159 2.61 -2.80 -0.89
C ALA A 159 3.13 -1.35 -0.81
N SER A 160 4.45 -1.16 -0.80
CA SER A 160 5.06 0.17 -0.80
C SER A 160 4.71 0.97 -2.06
N ILE A 161 4.56 0.29 -3.20
CA ILE A 161 4.17 0.90 -4.47
C ILE A 161 2.66 1.11 -4.52
N LEU A 162 1.85 0.06 -4.33
CA LEU A 162 0.41 0.10 -4.54
C LEU A 162 -0.34 0.80 -3.40
N GLU A 163 -0.17 0.33 -2.16
CA GLU A 163 -0.80 0.99 -1.01
C GLU A 163 -0.15 2.35 -0.73
N GLY A 164 1.15 2.51 -1.08
CA GLY A 164 1.85 3.77 -1.02
C GLY A 164 1.29 4.81 -1.98
N SER A 165 0.93 4.41 -3.20
CA SER A 165 0.30 5.32 -4.17
C SER A 165 -1.07 5.82 -3.72
N ASP A 166 -1.78 5.04 -2.91
CA ASP A 166 -3.11 5.37 -2.40
C ASP A 166 -3.08 5.98 -0.98
N VAL A 167 -1.90 6.15 -0.38
CA VAL A 167 -1.75 6.48 1.04
C VAL A 167 -2.47 7.75 1.47
N PHE A 168 -2.50 8.79 0.65
CA PHE A 168 -3.19 10.04 0.99
C PHE A 168 -4.67 9.98 0.62
N ILE A 169 -5.01 9.36 -0.50
CA ILE A 169 -6.38 9.17 -0.98
C ILE A 169 -7.20 8.34 0.03
N ALA A 170 -6.65 7.20 0.45
CA ALA A 170 -7.29 6.32 1.44
C ALA A 170 -7.45 6.98 2.83
N ASN A 171 -6.73 8.05 3.11
CA ASN A 171 -6.78 8.79 4.37
C ASN A 171 -7.37 10.20 4.23
N GLU A 172 -8.09 10.50 3.15
CA GLU A 172 -8.71 11.79 2.87
C GLU A 172 -9.48 12.35 4.08
N GLY A 173 -10.34 11.53 4.69
CA GLY A 173 -11.14 11.94 5.85
C GLY A 173 -10.31 12.39 7.04
N LEU A 174 -9.21 11.70 7.33
CA LEU A 174 -8.29 12.07 8.42
C LEU A 174 -7.49 13.33 8.07
N ILE A 175 -7.03 13.45 6.83
CA ILE A 175 -6.24 14.60 6.36
C ILE A 175 -7.07 15.88 6.42
N LYS A 176 -8.36 15.82 6.09
CA LYS A 176 -9.27 16.98 6.11
C LYS A 176 -9.75 17.35 7.53
N GLN A 177 -9.89 16.38 8.42
CA GLN A 177 -10.45 16.60 9.76
C GLN A 177 -9.39 16.86 10.83
N LEU A 178 -8.19 16.31 10.69
CA LEU A 178 -7.14 16.40 11.69
C LEU A 178 -5.92 17.16 11.16
N PRO A 179 -5.45 18.20 11.82
CA PRO A 179 -4.24 18.94 11.47
C PRO A 179 -2.99 18.11 11.82
N SER A 180 -2.79 16.97 11.16
CA SER A 180 -1.63 16.10 11.35
C SER A 180 -0.59 16.30 10.24
N ALA A 181 0.67 15.93 10.54
CA ALA A 181 1.70 15.90 9.52
C ALA A 181 1.38 14.83 8.47
N LEU A 182 1.56 15.14 7.16
CA LEU A 182 1.29 14.18 6.08
C LEU A 182 2.13 12.91 6.21
N SER A 183 3.36 13.03 6.70
CA SER A 183 4.25 11.90 6.95
C SER A 183 3.70 10.87 7.94
N VAL A 184 2.76 11.24 8.82
CA VAL A 184 2.08 10.30 9.74
C VAL A 184 1.40 9.16 9.00
N HIS A 185 0.73 9.46 7.87
CA HIS A 185 0.03 8.46 7.06
C HIS A 185 1.01 7.47 6.42
N VAL A 186 2.18 7.96 6.00
CA VAL A 186 3.26 7.12 5.48
C VAL A 186 3.88 6.24 6.57
N TYR A 187 4.17 6.82 7.75
CA TYR A 187 4.68 6.04 8.90
C TYR A 187 3.69 4.95 9.33
N ARG A 188 2.38 5.27 9.35
CA ARG A 188 1.30 4.30 9.61
C ARG A 188 1.32 3.14 8.62
N LEU A 189 1.44 3.45 7.32
CA LEU A 189 1.54 2.44 6.26
C LEU A 189 2.76 1.53 6.48
N VAL A 190 3.93 2.13 6.61
CA VAL A 190 5.20 1.40 6.76
C VAL A 190 5.21 0.55 8.03
N TRP A 191 4.68 1.07 9.14
CA TRP A 191 4.50 0.31 10.38
C TRP A 191 3.60 -0.92 10.18
N ARG A 192 2.47 -0.77 9.50
CA ARG A 192 1.58 -1.88 9.16
C ARG A 192 2.29 -2.93 8.30
N GLN A 193 3.06 -2.52 7.31
CA GLN A 193 3.84 -3.43 6.46
C GLN A 193 4.95 -4.14 7.24
N LEU A 194 5.59 -3.47 8.21
CA LEU A 194 6.55 -4.09 9.10
C LEU A 194 5.92 -5.21 9.93
N LEU A 195 4.72 -4.98 10.46
CA LEU A 195 3.98 -6.01 11.21
C LEU A 195 3.60 -7.20 10.32
N PHE A 196 3.14 -6.97 9.09
CA PHE A 196 2.84 -8.04 8.14
C PHE A 196 4.10 -8.81 7.74
N PHE A 197 5.20 -8.12 7.51
CA PHE A 197 6.49 -8.74 7.25
C PHE A 197 6.92 -9.64 8.40
N ALA A 198 6.85 -9.14 9.64
CA ALA A 198 7.20 -9.92 10.83
C ALA A 198 6.34 -11.19 10.98
N HIS A 199 5.04 -11.10 10.72
CA HIS A 199 4.17 -12.29 10.71
C HIS A 199 4.55 -13.26 9.59
N ASN A 200 4.82 -12.77 8.40
CA ASN A 200 5.19 -13.61 7.27
C ASN A 200 6.58 -14.26 7.45
N MET A 201 7.49 -13.65 8.23
CA MET A 201 8.77 -14.27 8.57
C MET A 201 8.61 -15.60 9.32
N LEU A 202 7.47 -15.83 9.99
CA LEU A 202 7.16 -17.14 10.59
C LEU A 202 7.17 -18.26 9.56
N ILE A 203 6.76 -17.98 8.31
CA ILE A 203 6.79 -18.98 7.22
C ILE A 203 8.22 -19.43 6.96
N TYR A 204 9.14 -18.48 6.85
CA TYR A 204 10.55 -18.78 6.64
C TYR A 204 11.09 -19.66 7.77
N PHE A 205 10.82 -19.33 9.02
CA PHE A 205 11.23 -20.16 10.15
C PHE A 205 10.58 -21.55 10.15
N VAL A 206 9.29 -21.65 9.81
CA VAL A 206 8.61 -22.94 9.67
C VAL A 206 9.27 -23.80 8.59
N VAL A 207 9.63 -23.19 7.46
CA VAL A 207 10.32 -23.89 6.36
C VAL A 207 11.71 -24.37 6.81
N LEU A 208 12.48 -23.53 7.53
CA LEU A 208 13.78 -23.94 8.06
C LEU A 208 13.66 -25.15 8.99
N VAL A 209 12.65 -25.15 9.87
CA VAL A 209 12.39 -26.26 10.79
C VAL A 209 11.96 -27.53 10.04
N ALA A 210 10.98 -27.39 9.12
CA ALA A 210 10.37 -28.53 8.44
C ALA A 210 11.37 -29.29 7.55
N PHE A 211 12.33 -28.59 6.96
CA PHE A 211 13.34 -29.16 6.08
C PHE A 211 14.71 -29.37 6.73
N GLY A 212 14.85 -29.00 8.00
CA GLY A 212 16.10 -29.20 8.75
C GLY A 212 17.29 -28.40 8.21
N VAL A 213 17.03 -27.28 7.55
CA VAL A 213 18.06 -26.47 6.87
C VAL A 213 18.60 -25.33 7.74
N TRP A 214 18.70 -25.57 9.06
CA TRP A 214 19.24 -24.61 10.03
C TRP A 214 20.68 -24.20 9.77
N GLU A 215 21.45 -25.08 9.17
CA GLU A 215 22.85 -24.85 8.81
C GLU A 215 23.02 -23.68 7.84
N LYS A 216 21.96 -23.32 7.10
CA LYS A 216 21.94 -22.14 6.22
C LYS A 216 21.89 -20.83 6.99
N LEU A 217 21.39 -20.85 8.24
CA LEU A 217 21.30 -19.66 9.07
C LEU A 217 22.66 -19.40 9.75
N HIS A 218 23.54 -18.74 9.04
CA HIS A 218 24.85 -18.34 9.55
C HIS A 218 24.78 -17.03 10.33
N TRP A 219 25.86 -16.66 11.02
CA TRP A 219 25.98 -15.36 11.68
C TRP A 219 25.78 -14.19 10.72
N THR A 220 26.03 -14.40 9.40
CA THR A 220 25.79 -13.44 8.33
C THR A 220 24.33 -13.00 8.24
N ALA A 221 23.37 -13.77 8.76
CA ALA A 221 21.95 -13.39 8.83
C ALA A 221 21.72 -12.05 9.56
N ILE A 222 22.66 -11.61 10.41
CA ILE A 222 22.59 -10.30 11.07
C ILE A 222 22.57 -9.14 10.07
N PHE A 223 23.17 -9.31 8.88
CA PHE A 223 23.13 -8.31 7.81
C PHE A 223 21.73 -8.13 7.20
N ALA A 224 20.80 -9.07 7.41
CA ALA A 224 19.42 -8.87 7.04
C ALA A 224 18.75 -7.70 7.80
N ILE A 225 19.21 -7.39 9.03
CA ILE A 225 18.66 -6.30 9.84
C ILE A 225 18.88 -4.92 9.17
N PRO A 226 20.10 -4.50 8.83
CA PRO A 226 20.31 -3.25 8.11
C PRO A 226 19.71 -3.27 6.70
N ALA A 227 19.67 -4.43 6.01
CA ALA A 227 19.00 -4.57 4.71
C ALA A 227 17.49 -4.32 4.82
N LEU A 228 16.83 -4.84 5.85
CA LEU A 228 15.44 -4.55 6.15
C LEU A 228 15.23 -3.07 6.52
N GLY A 229 16.14 -2.49 7.29
CA GLY A 229 16.13 -1.05 7.57
C GLY A 229 16.13 -0.22 6.27
N LEU A 230 16.99 -0.57 5.30
CA LEU A 230 17.00 0.06 3.99
C LEU A 230 15.70 -0.18 3.21
N LEU A 231 15.16 -1.40 3.23
CA LEU A 231 13.89 -1.71 2.54
C LEU A 231 12.75 -0.81 3.06
N PHE A 232 12.58 -0.71 4.38
CA PHE A 232 11.52 0.12 4.97
C PHE A 232 11.79 1.62 4.81
N LEU A 233 13.04 2.04 4.83
CA LEU A 233 13.43 3.42 4.52
C LEU A 233 13.08 3.78 3.07
N ASN A 234 13.24 2.85 2.15
CA ASN A 234 12.83 3.01 0.75
C ASN A 234 11.33 2.96 0.58
N ALA A 235 10.62 2.11 1.32
CA ALA A 235 9.17 2.08 1.36
C ALA A 235 8.56 3.46 1.69
N MET A 236 9.20 4.22 2.59
CA MET A 236 8.75 5.57 2.96
C MET A 236 8.82 6.55 1.78
N TRP A 237 9.98 6.68 1.14
CA TRP A 237 10.10 7.65 0.05
C TRP A 237 9.25 7.26 -1.17
N VAL A 238 9.16 5.96 -1.50
CA VAL A 238 8.30 5.44 -2.56
C VAL A 238 6.84 5.83 -2.31
N SER A 239 6.34 5.59 -1.09
CA SER A 239 4.97 5.93 -0.70
C SER A 239 4.71 7.43 -0.73
N ILE A 240 5.68 8.28 -0.33
CA ILE A 240 5.56 9.73 -0.40
C ILE A 240 5.42 10.19 -1.85
N VAL A 241 6.34 9.76 -2.70
CA VAL A 241 6.42 10.21 -4.09
C VAL A 241 5.17 9.75 -4.86
N PHE A 242 4.91 8.44 -4.86
CA PHE A 242 3.75 7.92 -5.59
C PHE A 242 2.42 8.37 -4.98
N GLY A 243 2.33 8.50 -3.65
CA GLY A 243 1.16 9.02 -2.97
C GLY A 243 0.83 10.46 -3.41
N ILE A 244 1.81 11.36 -3.43
CA ILE A 244 1.62 12.74 -3.88
C ILE A 244 1.18 12.78 -5.36
N PHE A 245 1.87 12.03 -6.22
CA PHE A 245 1.55 12.04 -7.65
C PHE A 245 0.18 11.40 -7.95
N SER A 246 -0.17 10.28 -7.30
CA SER A 246 -1.47 9.63 -7.47
C SER A 246 -2.63 10.49 -6.96
N THR A 247 -2.40 11.27 -5.90
CA THR A 247 -3.40 12.23 -5.42
C THR A 247 -3.72 13.29 -6.48
N ARG A 248 -2.73 13.73 -7.25
CA ARG A 248 -2.92 14.69 -8.33
C ARG A 248 -3.45 14.07 -9.62
N TYR A 249 -2.96 12.87 -9.96
CA TYR A 249 -3.27 12.17 -11.20
C TYR A 249 -3.77 10.78 -10.88
N ARG A 250 -5.08 10.58 -10.90
CA ARG A 250 -5.75 9.33 -10.48
C ARG A 250 -5.36 8.12 -11.35
N ASP A 251 -4.87 8.34 -12.56
CA ASP A 251 -4.45 7.27 -13.47
C ASP A 251 -3.11 6.62 -13.07
N ILE A 252 -2.33 7.26 -12.18
CA ILE A 252 -1.03 6.73 -11.75
C ILE A 252 -1.18 5.40 -11.00
N ALA A 253 -2.18 5.25 -10.13
CA ALA A 253 -2.36 4.03 -9.35
C ALA A 253 -2.61 2.78 -10.24
N PRO A 254 -3.50 2.80 -11.25
CA PRO A 254 -3.64 1.69 -12.21
C PRO A 254 -2.37 1.40 -13.02
N ILE A 255 -1.63 2.45 -13.44
CA ILE A 255 -0.36 2.30 -14.15
C ILE A 255 0.66 1.59 -13.26
N LEU A 256 0.78 2.01 -11.98
CA LEU A 256 1.67 1.37 -11.02
C LEU A 256 1.29 -0.10 -10.77
N GLY A 257 -0.01 -0.44 -10.80
CA GLY A 257 -0.47 -1.82 -10.72
C GLY A 257 0.10 -2.69 -11.84
N SER A 258 -0.01 -2.21 -13.08
CA SER A 258 0.54 -2.90 -14.25
C SER A 258 2.07 -2.97 -14.21
N LEU A 259 2.73 -1.89 -13.81
CA LEU A 259 4.18 -1.83 -13.67
C LEU A 259 4.68 -2.80 -12.60
N THR A 260 3.99 -2.90 -11.47
CA THR A 260 4.36 -3.79 -10.37
C THR A 260 4.25 -5.26 -10.78
N LEU A 261 3.25 -5.62 -11.58
CA LEU A 261 3.14 -6.97 -12.15
C LEU A 261 4.32 -7.29 -13.08
N MET A 262 4.71 -6.33 -13.93
CA MET A 262 5.88 -6.49 -14.79
C MET A 262 7.16 -6.63 -13.96
N LEU A 263 7.35 -5.80 -12.94
CA LEU A 263 8.49 -5.87 -12.03
C LEU A 263 8.56 -7.22 -11.30
N PHE A 264 7.40 -7.81 -10.92
CA PHE A 264 7.36 -9.12 -10.28
C PHE A 264 7.93 -10.23 -11.16
N VAL A 265 7.59 -10.21 -12.45
CA VAL A 265 8.10 -11.20 -13.42
C VAL A 265 9.58 -11.01 -13.71
N LEU A 266 10.02 -9.74 -13.82
CA LEU A 266 11.43 -9.41 -14.10
C LEU A 266 12.34 -9.65 -12.90
N THR A 267 11.81 -9.49 -11.69
CA THR A 267 12.57 -9.72 -10.46
C THR A 267 12.63 -11.22 -10.16
N PRO A 268 13.79 -11.79 -9.84
CA PRO A 268 13.92 -13.22 -9.55
C PRO A 268 13.33 -13.59 -8.17
N VAL A 269 12.01 -13.39 -8.03
CA VAL A 269 11.25 -13.78 -6.85
C VAL A 269 11.04 -15.30 -6.86
N MET A 270 10.59 -15.83 -8.02
CA MET A 270 10.25 -17.23 -8.22
C MET A 270 11.35 -18.03 -8.91
N TRP A 271 12.20 -17.40 -9.69
CA TRP A 271 13.25 -18.07 -10.44
C TRP A 271 14.64 -17.67 -9.90
N ASN A 272 15.63 -18.54 -10.08
CA ASN A 272 16.98 -18.34 -9.53
C ASN A 272 17.95 -18.01 -10.67
N THR A 273 18.62 -16.86 -10.58
CA THR A 273 19.61 -16.43 -11.55
C THR A 273 20.73 -17.44 -11.70
N LYS A 274 21.29 -17.96 -10.59
CA LYS A 274 22.36 -18.94 -10.59
C LYS A 274 22.02 -20.21 -11.36
N SER A 275 20.76 -20.66 -11.24
CA SER A 275 20.27 -21.86 -11.94
C SER A 275 20.14 -21.65 -13.45
N LEU A 276 19.76 -20.44 -13.87
CA LEU A 276 19.66 -20.09 -15.28
C LEU A 276 21.04 -19.81 -15.88
N GLU A 277 21.94 -19.22 -15.12
CA GLU A 277 23.34 -19.01 -15.53
C GLU A 277 24.06 -20.34 -15.75
N ALA A 278 23.79 -21.35 -14.93
CA ALA A 278 24.37 -22.69 -15.06
C ALA A 278 23.94 -23.40 -16.36
N GLN A 279 22.80 -23.01 -16.98
CA GLN A 279 22.34 -23.56 -18.25
C GLN A 279 23.13 -23.03 -19.46
N GLY A 280 23.85 -21.90 -19.29
CA GLY A 280 24.68 -21.31 -20.35
C GLY A 280 23.90 -20.67 -21.51
N GLY A 281 24.63 -20.19 -22.53
CA GLY A 281 24.05 -19.65 -23.74
C GLY A 281 23.19 -18.41 -23.56
N GLN A 282 22.18 -18.24 -24.40
CA GLN A 282 21.27 -17.08 -24.38
C GLN A 282 20.46 -16.96 -23.06
N VAL A 283 20.23 -18.07 -22.36
CA VAL A 283 19.49 -18.08 -21.10
C VAL A 283 20.29 -17.37 -20.01
N SER A 284 21.59 -17.66 -19.93
CA SER A 284 22.50 -16.99 -19.00
C SER A 284 22.59 -15.49 -19.24
N GLU A 285 22.70 -15.06 -20.51
CA GLU A 285 22.76 -13.62 -20.83
C GLU A 285 21.46 -12.90 -20.47
N ARG A 286 20.30 -13.53 -20.67
CA ARG A 286 19.00 -12.96 -20.30
C ARG A 286 18.80 -12.91 -18.80
N ALA A 287 19.34 -13.88 -18.04
CA ALA A 287 19.28 -13.85 -16.58
C ALA A 287 20.00 -12.62 -15.99
N LYS A 288 21.07 -12.17 -16.63
CA LYS A 288 21.79 -10.94 -16.22
C LYS A 288 20.97 -9.67 -16.39
N LEU A 289 19.93 -9.67 -17.25
CA LEU A 289 19.02 -8.51 -17.35
C LEU A 289 18.25 -8.24 -16.05
N ALA A 290 18.11 -9.23 -15.18
CA ALA A 290 17.52 -9.01 -13.85
C ALA A 290 18.33 -8.03 -13.01
N GLU A 291 19.64 -7.94 -13.21
CA GLU A 291 20.51 -7.01 -12.48
C GLU A 291 20.22 -5.54 -12.81
N ILE A 292 19.57 -5.26 -13.94
CA ILE A 292 19.15 -3.89 -14.29
C ILE A 292 17.95 -3.45 -13.45
N VAL A 293 17.17 -4.43 -12.90
CA VAL A 293 15.93 -4.15 -12.19
C VAL A 293 16.25 -3.79 -10.74
N PRO A 294 15.88 -2.58 -10.26
CA PRO A 294 16.17 -2.15 -8.89
C PRO A 294 15.70 -3.12 -7.80
N THR A 295 14.53 -3.73 -7.99
CA THR A 295 13.94 -4.66 -7.03
C THR A 295 14.75 -5.94 -6.82
N PHE A 296 15.57 -6.33 -7.79
CA PHE A 296 16.52 -7.44 -7.66
C PHE A 296 17.52 -7.20 -6.53
N HIS A 297 18.11 -6.02 -6.49
CA HIS A 297 19.12 -5.69 -5.48
C HIS A 297 18.54 -5.64 -4.07
N TYR A 298 17.28 -5.18 -3.91
CA TYR A 298 16.60 -5.26 -2.62
C TYR A 298 16.37 -6.69 -2.16
N LEU A 299 16.03 -7.60 -3.08
CA LEU A 299 15.88 -9.01 -2.75
C LEU A 299 17.22 -9.60 -2.30
N GLU A 300 18.30 -9.36 -3.06
CA GLU A 300 19.60 -9.98 -2.82
C GLU A 300 20.21 -9.55 -1.48
N ILE A 301 20.17 -8.27 -1.09
CA ILE A 301 20.73 -7.83 0.21
C ILE A 301 20.00 -8.43 1.41
N ILE A 302 18.74 -8.89 1.24
CA ILE A 302 17.95 -9.52 2.31
C ILE A 302 18.04 -11.05 2.20
N ARG A 303 17.95 -11.58 1.00
CA ARG A 303 17.92 -13.02 0.73
C ARG A 303 19.27 -13.70 0.99
N ALA A 304 20.35 -13.12 0.49
CA ALA A 304 21.68 -13.70 0.62
C ALA A 304 22.07 -13.97 2.10
N PRO A 305 21.93 -13.01 3.03
CA PRO A 305 22.26 -13.28 4.43
C PRO A 305 21.33 -14.30 5.11
N LEU A 306 20.06 -14.37 4.72
CA LEU A 306 19.09 -15.32 5.28
C LEU A 306 19.29 -16.75 4.78
N LEU A 307 19.80 -16.90 3.55
CA LEU A 307 20.03 -18.22 2.96
C LEU A 307 21.49 -18.71 3.11
N GLY A 308 22.37 -17.87 3.69
CA GLY A 308 23.80 -18.18 3.84
C GLY A 308 24.56 -18.08 2.52
N ASP A 309 24.03 -17.34 1.55
CA ASP A 309 24.69 -17.06 0.27
C ASP A 309 25.72 -15.91 0.42
N ASP A 310 26.68 -15.84 -0.54
CA ASP A 310 27.67 -14.77 -0.61
C ASP A 310 27.01 -13.42 -0.85
N GLN A 311 27.45 -12.43 -0.07
CA GLN A 311 26.95 -11.07 -0.21
C GLN A 311 27.91 -10.25 -1.07
N HIS A 312 27.40 -9.65 -2.11
CA HIS A 312 28.16 -8.75 -2.98
C HIS A 312 27.92 -7.28 -2.61
N LEU A 313 29.01 -6.56 -2.35
CA LEU A 313 28.94 -5.16 -1.92
C LEU A 313 28.24 -4.25 -2.94
N TYR A 314 28.29 -4.58 -4.23
CA TYR A 314 27.65 -3.75 -5.26
C TYR A 314 26.13 -3.65 -5.11
N HIS A 315 25.43 -4.69 -4.62
CA HIS A 315 24.00 -4.62 -4.33
C HIS A 315 23.69 -3.57 -3.25
N TRP A 316 24.52 -3.52 -2.21
CA TRP A 316 24.39 -2.54 -1.13
C TRP A 316 24.63 -1.11 -1.64
N LEU A 317 25.63 -0.92 -2.50
CA LEU A 317 25.93 0.38 -3.11
C LEU A 317 24.78 0.87 -4.00
N ILE A 318 24.20 -0.02 -4.82
CA ILE A 318 23.06 0.32 -5.68
C ILE A 318 21.84 0.68 -4.84
N VAL A 319 21.49 -0.14 -3.84
CA VAL A 319 20.37 0.16 -2.95
C VAL A 319 20.62 1.45 -2.17
N GLY A 320 21.83 1.68 -1.69
CA GLY A 320 22.23 2.93 -1.03
C GLY A 320 22.07 4.15 -1.94
N ALA A 321 22.52 4.06 -3.19
CA ALA A 321 22.35 5.12 -4.18
C ALA A 321 20.86 5.41 -4.47
N ILE A 322 20.05 4.37 -4.67
CA ILE A 322 18.60 4.49 -4.87
C ILE A 322 17.95 5.15 -3.65
N THR A 323 18.37 4.77 -2.44
CA THR A 323 17.88 5.38 -1.20
C THR A 323 18.15 6.87 -1.17
N VAL A 324 19.39 7.28 -1.44
CA VAL A 324 19.78 8.71 -1.42
C VAL A 324 19.00 9.50 -2.47
N VAL A 325 18.97 9.02 -3.71
CA VAL A 325 18.24 9.69 -4.80
C VAL A 325 16.75 9.74 -4.50
N GLY A 326 16.16 8.64 -4.04
CA GLY A 326 14.74 8.56 -3.70
C GLY A 326 14.34 9.54 -2.60
N TRP A 327 15.16 9.69 -1.55
CA TRP A 327 14.90 10.66 -0.48
C TRP A 327 15.07 12.11 -0.96
N ILE A 328 16.01 12.40 -1.85
CA ILE A 328 16.14 13.74 -2.46
C ILE A 328 14.82 14.06 -3.21
N VAL A 329 14.33 13.12 -4.02
CA VAL A 329 13.07 13.29 -4.77
C VAL A 329 11.88 13.46 -3.81
N ALA A 330 11.79 12.64 -2.75
CA ALA A 330 10.71 12.73 -1.77
C ALA A 330 10.70 14.05 -1.01
N ILE A 331 11.88 14.54 -0.58
CA ILE A 331 12.02 15.83 0.10
C ILE A 331 11.59 16.96 -0.85
N PHE A 332 12.00 16.90 -2.12
CA PHE A 332 11.61 17.88 -3.13
C PHE A 332 10.09 17.84 -3.39
N ALA A 333 9.51 16.65 -3.54
CA ALA A 333 8.07 16.48 -3.69
C ALA A 333 7.29 17.03 -2.49
N MET A 334 7.73 16.72 -1.27
CA MET A 334 7.14 17.27 -0.04
C MET A 334 7.27 18.80 0.04
N LYS A 335 8.44 19.35 -0.31
CA LYS A 335 8.61 20.80 -0.38
C LYS A 335 7.59 21.45 -1.30
N GLN A 336 7.42 20.90 -2.50
CA GLN A 336 6.64 21.52 -3.58
C GLN A 336 5.14 21.31 -3.43
N PHE A 337 4.72 20.13 -2.95
CA PHE A 337 3.32 19.70 -3.06
C PHE A 337 2.60 19.46 -1.73
N ARG A 338 3.31 19.43 -0.60
CA ARG A 338 2.71 19.14 0.71
C ARG A 338 1.47 19.96 1.01
N SER A 339 1.51 21.26 0.79
CA SER A 339 0.38 22.17 1.06
C SER A 339 -0.81 21.98 0.12
N ARG A 340 -0.60 21.33 -1.03
CA ARG A 340 -1.63 21.07 -2.06
C ARG A 340 -2.33 19.73 -1.88
N VAL A 341 -1.69 18.75 -1.24
CA VAL A 341 -2.26 17.42 -1.03
C VAL A 341 -3.66 17.48 -0.39
N PRO A 342 -3.92 18.25 0.69
CA PRO A 342 -5.25 18.32 1.31
C PRO A 342 -6.36 18.85 0.39
N TYR A 343 -5.98 19.57 -0.67
CA TYR A 343 -6.92 20.08 -1.68
C TYR A 343 -7.14 19.10 -2.84
N TRP A 344 -6.23 18.14 -3.03
CA TRP A 344 -6.29 17.17 -4.12
C TRP A 344 -6.96 15.85 -3.73
N VAL A 345 -6.99 15.53 -2.43
CA VAL A 345 -7.67 14.36 -1.88
C VAL A 345 -9.18 14.53 -1.77
#